data_9b0b2c401ec0d6e1b044812bcce08e7f
#
_entry.id   9b0b2c401ec0d6e1b044812bcce08e7f
#
_cell.length_a   1.000
_cell.length_b   1.000
_cell.length_c   1.000
_cell.angle_alpha   90.00
_cell.angle_beta   90.00
_cell.angle_gamma   90.00
#
_symmetry.space_group_name_H-M   'P 1'
#
loop_
_entity.id
_entity.type
_entity.pdbx_description
1 polymer ?
#
loop_
_entity_poly.entity_id
_entity_poly.type
_entity_poly.pdbx_seq_one_letter_code
_entity_poly.pdbx_strand_id
1 'polypeptide(L)'
;MQRPLALAALGAALLGCGGGETTTGTTTGAGGSSGSSGTTGAGGGSSAVKCDSAPATLSLEGTWAVKGRLAVKLKGAPGGAITICPTDQPGEASILMMVTIQQDPADATKLTGVKATLCSIDLPTVSALVGSCDPTSMSLVYATMSAPQKLIDALPKVVTTAVGGKLDSAASGSAIALERFTVTVGSTKGGDLLPKWDTKGGACNSTLLGHTNACEATCVDDCASLRDDDGDGFPGVTIDVCGLTASDQKNSVPCHVDHPDDPGATLQGKAFLDIQVDPQFSGTAKSSCELTGSVDAATEIRYQILGTDIWLAGSALGVDQTIGSLPSFQVDSAASKFRMVRVDGKYGAPDWKIDPLQPSPACAAIDQRVNEL
;
A
#
# COMPACT_ATOMS: atom_id res chain seq x y z
N MET A 1 6.24 25.33 -15.21
CA MET A 1 6.23 24.94 -13.78
C MET A 1 5.29 23.74 -13.68
N GLN A 2 5.83 22.54 -13.85
CA GLN A 2 5.09 21.29 -13.68
C GLN A 2 4.95 21.03 -12.19
N ARG A 3 3.73 20.95 -11.70
CA ARG A 3 3.46 20.53 -10.33
C ARG A 3 3.76 19.03 -10.22
N PRO A 4 4.46 18.56 -9.20
CA PRO A 4 4.60 17.14 -8.96
C PRO A 4 3.21 16.57 -8.72
N LEU A 5 2.80 15.67 -9.57
CA LEU A 5 1.59 14.88 -9.42
C LEU A 5 1.90 13.75 -8.45
N ALA A 6 1.29 13.79 -7.30
CA ALA A 6 1.47 12.77 -6.30
C ALA A 6 0.51 11.60 -6.56
N LEU A 7 0.99 10.45 -6.90
CA LEU A 7 0.33 9.17 -6.89
C LEU A 7 0.59 8.49 -5.58
N ALA A 8 0.05 9.00 -4.64
CA ALA A 8 0.09 8.47 -3.32
C ALA A 8 -0.67 7.14 -3.19
N ALA A 9 -1.61 6.84 -4.08
CA ALA A 9 -2.38 5.62 -3.99
C ALA A 9 -1.62 4.39 -4.38
N LEU A 10 -0.74 4.51 -5.32
CA LEU A 10 0.00 3.34 -5.71
C LEU A 10 1.04 2.94 -4.67
N GLY A 11 1.54 3.87 -3.87
CA GLY A 11 2.36 3.52 -2.71
C GLY A 11 1.57 2.90 -1.55
N ALA A 12 0.28 3.18 -1.45
CA ALA A 12 -0.62 2.53 -0.50
C ALA A 12 -1.38 1.37 -1.14
N ALA A 13 -1.27 1.25 -2.40
CA ALA A 13 -2.10 0.48 -3.27
C ALA A 13 -1.51 -0.85 -3.67
N LEU A 14 -0.55 -1.34 -3.11
CA LEU A 14 0.05 -2.59 -3.46
C LEU A 14 -0.42 -3.66 -2.49
N LEU A 15 -1.54 -4.40 -2.82
CA LEU A 15 -1.70 -5.70 -2.22
C LEU A 15 -3.06 -6.05 -1.69
N GLY A 16 -3.61 -7.03 -2.22
CA GLY A 16 -4.65 -7.81 -1.63
C GLY A 16 -5.50 -8.58 -2.62
N CYS A 17 -5.05 -9.76 -2.95
CA CYS A 17 -5.94 -10.84 -3.31
C CYS A 17 -5.60 -12.04 -2.45
N GLY A 18 -6.19 -12.11 -1.27
CA GLY A 18 -6.37 -13.37 -0.55
C GLY A 18 -7.47 -14.14 -1.22
N GLY A 19 -7.14 -15.19 -1.99
CA GLY A 19 -8.10 -16.09 -2.60
C GLY A 19 -8.95 -16.77 -1.52
N GLY A 20 -10.22 -16.39 -1.43
CA GLY A 20 -11.24 -17.14 -0.71
C GLY A 20 -11.71 -18.30 -1.57
N GLU A 21 -11.26 -19.51 -1.30
CA GLU A 21 -11.90 -20.72 -1.82
C GLU A 21 -13.34 -20.83 -1.29
N THR A 22 -14.30 -20.60 -2.17
CA THR A 22 -15.70 -20.92 -1.89
C THR A 22 -15.91 -22.40 -2.09
N THR A 23 -15.89 -23.15 -0.99
CA THR A 23 -16.47 -24.51 -0.96
C THR A 23 -17.99 -24.40 -1.02
N THR A 24 -18.56 -24.80 -2.15
CA THR A 24 -19.99 -25.04 -2.33
C THR A 24 -20.44 -26.23 -1.49
N GLY A 25 -21.11 -25.93 -0.38
CA GLY A 25 -21.86 -26.90 0.42
C GLY A 25 -23.34 -26.65 0.25
N THR A 26 -23.98 -27.48 -0.54
CA THR A 26 -25.45 -27.54 -0.68
C THR A 26 -26.06 -28.23 0.56
N THR A 27 -26.89 -27.52 1.33
CA THR A 27 -27.89 -28.16 2.20
C THR A 27 -29.19 -27.37 2.22
N THR A 28 -30.23 -28.02 1.72
CA THR A 28 -31.63 -27.66 1.85
C THR A 28 -32.11 -27.75 3.28
N GLY A 29 -32.86 -26.75 3.75
CA GLY A 29 -33.57 -26.81 5.02
C GLY A 29 -34.46 -25.58 5.26
N ALA A 30 -35.77 -25.79 5.18
CA ALA A 30 -36.81 -24.81 5.36
C ALA A 30 -37.08 -24.47 6.85
N GLY A 31 -37.56 -23.26 7.10
CA GLY A 31 -38.34 -22.98 8.32
C GLY A 31 -38.08 -21.65 9.03
N GLY A 32 -38.89 -20.64 8.83
CA GLY A 32 -39.73 -20.00 9.83
C GLY A 32 -39.17 -18.85 10.73
N SER A 33 -39.75 -17.70 10.50
CA SER A 33 -40.21 -16.63 11.45
C SER A 33 -39.22 -15.68 12.14
N SER A 34 -39.40 -14.43 11.76
CA SER A 34 -39.60 -13.21 12.57
C SER A 34 -38.62 -12.87 13.71
N GLY A 35 -38.02 -11.70 13.58
CA GLY A 35 -37.86 -10.83 14.72
C GLY A 35 -36.55 -10.09 14.86
N SER A 36 -36.67 -8.78 14.83
CA SER A 36 -35.89 -7.78 15.54
C SER A 36 -34.52 -7.35 14.95
N SER A 37 -34.59 -6.17 14.40
CA SER A 37 -33.48 -5.22 14.19
C SER A 37 -32.63 -5.01 15.43
N GLY A 38 -31.38 -5.39 15.35
CA GLY A 38 -30.34 -5.02 16.28
C GLY A 38 -29.06 -4.80 15.49
N THR A 39 -28.81 -3.56 15.09
CA THR A 39 -27.51 -3.11 14.60
C THR A 39 -26.51 -3.12 15.75
N THR A 40 -25.92 -4.26 16.02
CA THR A 40 -24.71 -4.33 16.83
C THR A 40 -23.53 -4.26 15.88
N GLY A 41 -22.90 -3.07 15.85
CA GLY A 41 -21.57 -2.92 15.27
C GLY A 41 -20.62 -3.92 15.93
N ALA A 42 -20.19 -4.90 15.16
CA ALA A 42 -19.12 -5.79 15.55
C ALA A 42 -17.80 -4.99 15.56
N GLY A 43 -17.56 -4.26 16.65
CA GLY A 43 -16.23 -3.84 17.02
C GLY A 43 -15.44 -5.10 17.35
N GLY A 44 -14.63 -5.59 16.42
CA GLY A 44 -13.64 -6.61 16.67
C GLY A 44 -12.66 -6.07 17.71
N GLY A 45 -12.93 -6.29 18.98
CA GLY A 45 -12.02 -6.01 20.05
C GLY A 45 -10.86 -6.96 19.95
N SER A 46 -9.74 -6.53 19.35
CA SER A 46 -8.51 -7.29 19.45
C SER A 46 -8.15 -7.37 20.93
N SER A 47 -8.03 -8.59 21.45
CA SER A 47 -7.65 -8.82 22.83
C SER A 47 -6.28 -8.18 23.09
N ALA A 48 -6.16 -7.44 24.20
CA ALA A 48 -4.88 -6.85 24.61
C ALA A 48 -3.82 -7.96 24.74
N VAL A 49 -2.64 -7.69 24.16
CA VAL A 49 -1.52 -8.62 24.29
C VAL A 49 -1.06 -8.64 25.74
N LYS A 50 -1.08 -9.85 26.36
CA LYS A 50 -0.57 -10.01 27.71
C LYS A 50 0.96 -9.89 27.69
N CYS A 51 1.49 -9.14 28.63
CA CYS A 51 2.91 -8.91 28.85
C CYS A 51 3.23 -9.33 30.29
N ASP A 52 3.18 -10.63 30.55
CA ASP A 52 3.09 -11.20 31.90
C ASP A 52 4.39 -11.05 32.72
N SER A 53 5.52 -10.78 32.09
CA SER A 53 6.84 -10.62 32.74
C SER A 53 7.56 -9.35 32.33
N ALA A 54 6.80 -8.28 32.02
CA ALA A 54 7.39 -7.01 31.61
C ALA A 54 8.24 -6.40 32.75
N PRO A 55 9.43 -5.86 32.42
CA PRO A 55 10.23 -5.14 33.40
C PRO A 55 9.53 -3.86 33.84
N ALA A 56 9.89 -3.36 35.03
CA ALA A 56 9.36 -2.10 35.55
C ALA A 56 9.69 -0.90 34.61
N THR A 57 10.84 -0.96 33.95
CA THR A 57 11.25 -0.02 32.90
C THR A 57 10.82 -0.57 31.54
N LEU A 58 10.17 0.25 30.74
CA LEU A 58 9.71 -0.11 29.41
C LEU A 58 10.89 -0.56 28.54
N SER A 59 10.78 -1.75 27.97
CA SER A 59 11.79 -2.31 27.06
C SER A 59 11.13 -2.62 25.71
N LEU A 60 11.54 -1.89 24.68
CA LEU A 60 11.02 -2.04 23.33
C LEU A 60 11.96 -2.81 22.39
N GLU A 61 13.21 -3.08 22.85
CA GLU A 61 14.17 -3.82 22.04
C GLU A 61 13.65 -5.22 21.67
N GLY A 62 13.59 -5.51 20.35
CA GLY A 62 13.14 -6.80 19.84
C GLY A 62 12.45 -6.74 18.50
N THR A 63 11.72 -7.82 18.16
CA THR A 63 11.01 -7.99 16.89
C THR A 63 9.50 -7.82 17.09
N TRP A 64 8.91 -7.07 16.20
CA TRP A 64 7.52 -6.65 16.24
C TRP A 64 6.81 -6.94 14.91
N ALA A 65 5.58 -7.41 14.98
CA ALA A 65 4.66 -7.42 13.86
C ALA A 65 3.76 -6.18 13.93
N VAL A 66 3.55 -5.54 12.81
CA VAL A 66 2.79 -4.29 12.69
C VAL A 66 1.67 -4.45 11.69
N LYS A 67 0.47 -4.12 12.11
CA LYS A 67 -0.67 -3.92 11.22
C LYS A 67 -1.09 -2.46 11.27
N GLY A 68 -1.07 -1.83 10.08
CA GLY A 68 -1.47 -0.45 9.91
C GLY A 68 -2.71 -0.35 9.02
N ARG A 69 -3.57 0.60 9.34
CA ARG A 69 -4.64 1.09 8.48
C ARG A 69 -4.28 2.50 8.07
N LEU A 70 -4.07 2.70 6.78
CA LEU A 70 -3.77 3.99 6.19
C LEU A 70 -5.03 4.53 5.50
N ALA A 71 -5.64 5.53 6.09
CA ALA A 71 -6.74 6.26 5.49
C ALA A 71 -6.18 7.37 4.60
N VAL A 72 -6.68 7.46 3.37
CA VAL A 72 -6.24 8.46 2.40
C VAL A 72 -7.44 9.17 1.78
N LYS A 73 -7.23 10.41 1.37
CA LYS A 73 -8.16 11.17 0.52
C LYS A 73 -7.58 11.24 -0.88
N LEU A 74 -8.33 10.72 -1.83
CA LEU A 74 -7.99 10.79 -3.24
C LEU A 74 -8.45 12.12 -3.81
N LYS A 75 -7.53 12.86 -4.42
CA LYS A 75 -7.83 14.06 -5.17
C LYS A 75 -7.61 13.80 -6.65
N GLY A 76 -8.67 13.85 -7.45
CA GLY A 76 -8.56 13.69 -8.88
C GLY A 76 -7.77 14.81 -9.55
N ALA A 77 -7.05 14.49 -10.62
CA ALA A 77 -6.44 15.48 -11.49
C ALA A 77 -7.53 16.08 -12.39
N PRO A 78 -7.70 17.41 -12.42
CA PRO A 78 -8.65 18.03 -13.34
C PRO A 78 -8.12 17.94 -14.78
N GLY A 79 -8.94 17.41 -15.68
CA GLY A 79 -8.67 17.45 -17.12
C GLY A 79 -8.02 16.22 -17.74
N GLY A 80 -7.89 15.12 -17.01
CA GLY A 80 -7.43 13.84 -17.55
C GLY A 80 -8.52 13.07 -18.31
N ALA A 81 -8.14 12.03 -19.04
CA ALA A 81 -9.06 11.10 -19.71
C ALA A 81 -9.93 10.30 -18.71
N ILE A 82 -9.42 10.13 -17.50
CA ILE A 82 -10.11 9.47 -16.39
C ILE A 82 -10.24 10.50 -15.26
N THR A 83 -11.47 10.72 -14.78
CA THR A 83 -11.74 11.65 -13.68
C THR A 83 -12.17 10.88 -12.44
N ILE A 84 -11.51 11.10 -11.32
CA ILE A 84 -11.92 10.52 -10.03
C ILE A 84 -13.05 11.34 -9.43
N CYS A 85 -14.12 10.69 -9.07
CA CYS A 85 -15.30 11.31 -8.46
C CYS A 85 -15.82 10.49 -7.26
N PRO A 86 -16.16 11.17 -6.16
CA PRO A 86 -15.96 12.62 -5.90
C PRO A 86 -14.48 12.99 -5.81
N THR A 87 -14.15 14.27 -5.95
CA THR A 87 -12.78 14.79 -5.95
C THR A 87 -12.02 14.60 -4.63
N ASP A 88 -12.70 14.26 -3.55
CA ASP A 88 -12.13 13.95 -2.23
C ASP A 88 -12.62 12.58 -1.75
N GLN A 89 -12.54 11.56 -2.61
CA GLN A 89 -12.99 10.23 -2.27
C GLN A 89 -12.13 9.62 -1.15
N PRO A 90 -12.74 9.11 -0.05
CA PRO A 90 -11.99 8.38 0.95
C PRO A 90 -11.53 7.03 0.39
N GLY A 91 -10.29 6.66 0.70
CA GLY A 91 -9.73 5.35 0.44
C GLY A 91 -9.08 4.80 1.70
N GLU A 92 -8.95 3.50 1.75
CA GLU A 92 -8.30 2.81 2.85
C GLU A 92 -7.34 1.76 2.31
N ALA A 93 -6.12 1.79 2.82
CA ALA A 93 -5.10 0.76 2.58
C ALA A 93 -4.78 0.07 3.89
N SER A 94 -4.41 -1.21 3.85
CA SER A 94 -3.82 -1.90 4.98
C SER A 94 -2.33 -2.15 4.75
N ILE A 95 -1.54 -2.09 5.81
CA ILE A 95 -0.09 -2.30 5.76
C ILE A 95 0.27 -3.37 6.79
N LEU A 96 1.06 -4.34 6.36
CA LEU A 96 1.66 -5.34 7.22
C LEU A 96 3.18 -5.21 7.18
N MET A 97 3.81 -5.10 8.35
CA MET A 97 5.26 -4.93 8.44
C MET A 97 5.85 -5.78 9.54
N MET A 98 7.12 -6.13 9.38
CA MET A 98 8.00 -6.51 10.47
C MET A 98 8.85 -5.30 10.87
N VAL A 99 8.96 -5.03 12.17
CA VAL A 99 9.81 -3.97 12.70
C VAL A 99 10.78 -4.55 13.72
N THR A 100 12.05 -4.21 13.61
CA THR A 100 13.04 -4.48 14.63
C THR A 100 13.42 -3.19 15.34
N ILE A 101 13.43 -3.21 16.66
CA ILE A 101 13.77 -2.05 17.50
C ILE A 101 15.03 -2.32 18.29
N GLN A 102 15.95 -1.38 18.28
CA GLN A 102 17.11 -1.30 19.17
C GLN A 102 16.91 -0.13 20.12
N GLN A 103 17.09 -0.35 21.41
CA GLN A 103 16.96 0.66 22.46
C GLN A 103 18.33 0.93 23.08
N ASP A 104 18.60 2.20 23.43
CA ASP A 104 19.84 2.60 24.07
C ASP A 104 19.93 1.96 25.48
N PRO A 105 20.97 1.18 25.79
CA PRO A 105 21.08 0.54 27.09
C PRO A 105 21.34 1.55 28.22
N ALA A 106 21.84 2.74 27.93
CA ALA A 106 22.09 3.79 28.91
C ALA A 106 20.89 4.75 29.08
N ASP A 107 20.01 4.83 28.08
CA ASP A 107 18.83 5.70 28.08
C ASP A 107 17.61 4.96 27.49
N ALA A 108 16.80 4.40 28.36
CA ALA A 108 15.60 3.64 27.96
C ALA A 108 14.53 4.50 27.23
N THR A 109 14.69 5.80 27.14
CA THR A 109 13.80 6.67 26.36
C THR A 109 14.23 6.82 24.91
N LYS A 110 15.43 6.35 24.54
CA LYS A 110 16.02 6.54 23.23
C LYS A 110 16.01 5.24 22.42
N LEU A 111 15.48 5.28 21.21
CA LEU A 111 15.57 4.21 20.23
C LEU A 111 16.70 4.53 19.24
N THR A 112 17.70 3.66 19.18
CA THR A 112 18.94 3.89 18.40
C THR A 112 18.89 3.26 17.02
N GLY A 113 17.97 2.33 16.81
CA GLY A 113 17.78 1.68 15.52
C GLY A 113 16.39 1.06 15.42
N VAL A 114 15.56 1.62 14.54
CA VAL A 114 14.24 1.08 14.20
C VAL A 114 14.26 0.79 12.71
N LYS A 115 14.16 -0.48 12.34
CA LYS A 115 14.18 -0.94 10.95
C LYS A 115 12.84 -1.58 10.62
N ALA A 116 12.20 -1.11 9.57
CA ALA A 116 10.97 -1.69 9.03
C ALA A 116 11.28 -2.58 7.83
N THR A 117 10.52 -3.66 7.69
CA THR A 117 10.45 -4.51 6.50
C THR A 117 8.99 -4.59 6.10
N LEU A 118 8.68 -4.19 4.88
CA LEU A 118 7.33 -4.24 4.36
C LEU A 118 6.99 -5.67 3.98
N CYS A 119 5.92 -6.21 4.56
CA CYS A 119 5.47 -7.57 4.29
C CYS A 119 4.31 -7.61 3.31
N SER A 120 3.35 -6.72 3.49
CA SER A 120 2.24 -6.57 2.55
C SER A 120 1.55 -5.21 2.69
N ILE A 121 0.86 -4.80 1.65
CA ILE A 121 0.02 -3.58 1.60
C ILE A 121 -1.23 -3.91 0.77
N ASP A 122 -2.42 -3.59 1.21
CA ASP A 122 -3.65 -3.66 0.42
C ASP A 122 -4.03 -2.30 -0.14
N LEU A 123 -4.57 -2.28 -1.35
CA LEU A 123 -4.97 -1.07 -2.07
C LEU A 123 -6.43 -0.68 -1.87
N PRO A 124 -6.77 0.61 -1.80
CA PRO A 124 -8.16 1.02 -1.90
C PRO A 124 -8.71 0.82 -3.32
N THR A 125 -9.95 0.38 -3.39
CA THR A 125 -10.72 0.47 -4.65
C THR A 125 -11.05 1.94 -4.92
N VAL A 126 -10.76 2.39 -6.12
CA VAL A 126 -11.00 3.77 -6.57
C VAL A 126 -12.21 3.78 -7.49
N SER A 127 -13.20 4.61 -7.19
CA SER A 127 -14.26 4.88 -8.14
C SER A 127 -13.81 5.97 -9.10
N ALA A 128 -13.62 5.62 -10.36
CA ALA A 128 -13.24 6.53 -11.40
C ALA A 128 -14.39 6.72 -12.39
N LEU A 129 -14.58 7.93 -12.88
CA LEU A 129 -15.52 8.21 -13.97
C LEU A 129 -14.75 8.48 -15.25
N VAL A 130 -15.19 7.85 -16.31
CA VAL A 130 -14.71 8.15 -17.66
C VAL A 130 -15.59 9.23 -18.25
N GLY A 131 -15.06 10.44 -18.36
CA GLY A 131 -15.66 11.57 -19.06
C GLY A 131 -16.50 12.54 -18.23
N SER A 132 -17.31 12.11 -17.27
CA SER A 132 -18.15 13.05 -16.49
C SER A 132 -18.49 12.48 -15.11
N CYS A 133 -18.46 13.33 -14.09
CA CYS A 133 -18.84 12.96 -12.71
C CYS A 133 -20.37 12.85 -12.49
N ASP A 134 -21.15 12.61 -13.52
CA ASP A 134 -22.57 12.35 -13.39
C ASP A 134 -22.79 10.89 -12.96
N PRO A 135 -23.30 10.64 -11.73
CA PRO A 135 -23.54 9.28 -11.25
C PRO A 135 -24.62 8.52 -12.03
N THR A 136 -25.39 9.21 -12.87
CA THR A 136 -26.38 8.60 -13.77
C THR A 136 -25.76 8.17 -15.10
N SER A 137 -24.51 8.61 -15.38
CA SER A 137 -23.81 8.17 -16.59
C SER A 137 -23.36 6.72 -16.42
N MET A 138 -23.60 5.90 -17.47
CA MET A 138 -23.18 4.50 -17.49
C MET A 138 -21.67 4.31 -17.63
N SER A 139 -20.89 5.37 -17.49
CA SER A 139 -19.44 5.44 -17.61
C SER A 139 -18.69 5.42 -16.26
N LEU A 140 -19.38 5.15 -15.15
CA LEU A 140 -18.72 4.95 -13.86
C LEU A 140 -17.95 3.63 -13.87
N VAL A 141 -16.65 3.72 -13.74
CA VAL A 141 -15.74 2.57 -13.67
C VAL A 141 -15.25 2.43 -12.25
N TYR A 142 -15.41 1.26 -11.68
CA TYR A 142 -14.81 0.90 -10.39
C TYR A 142 -13.43 0.30 -10.68
N ALA A 143 -12.42 1.12 -10.52
CA ALA A 143 -11.04 0.70 -10.76
C ALA A 143 -10.44 0.08 -9.51
N THR A 144 -9.95 -1.13 -9.65
CA THR A 144 -9.06 -1.78 -8.68
C THR A 144 -7.64 -1.76 -9.23
N MET A 145 -6.71 -1.54 -8.35
CA MET A 145 -5.29 -1.68 -8.63
C MET A 145 -4.78 -2.80 -7.75
N SER A 146 -4.00 -3.71 -8.27
CA SER A 146 -3.44 -4.80 -7.51
C SER A 146 -1.96 -5.00 -7.81
N ALA A 147 -1.22 -5.44 -6.80
CA ALA A 147 0.16 -5.82 -6.98
C ALA A 147 0.24 -7.24 -7.54
N PRO A 148 0.95 -7.47 -8.62
CA PRO A 148 1.31 -8.81 -9.05
C PRO A 148 2.06 -9.57 -7.94
N GLN A 149 1.93 -10.91 -7.92
CA GLN A 149 2.60 -11.73 -6.91
C GLN A 149 4.12 -11.51 -6.87
N LYS A 150 4.76 -11.25 -8.02
CA LYS A 150 6.18 -10.92 -8.09
C LYS A 150 6.57 -9.72 -7.23
N LEU A 151 5.75 -8.67 -7.27
CA LEU A 151 5.99 -7.49 -6.44
C LEU A 151 5.79 -7.80 -4.96
N ILE A 152 4.73 -8.55 -4.61
CA ILE A 152 4.50 -9.00 -3.23
C ILE A 152 5.71 -9.76 -2.69
N ASP A 153 6.26 -10.68 -3.47
CA ASP A 153 7.44 -11.47 -3.10
C ASP A 153 8.75 -10.64 -3.02
N ALA A 154 8.76 -9.48 -3.66
CA ALA A 154 9.90 -8.56 -3.66
C ALA A 154 9.89 -7.60 -2.46
N LEU A 155 8.72 -7.19 -1.97
CA LEU A 155 8.60 -6.20 -0.89
C LEU A 155 9.45 -6.51 0.35
N PRO A 156 9.53 -7.75 0.85
CA PRO A 156 10.39 -8.07 2.00
C PRO A 156 11.88 -7.84 1.75
N LYS A 157 12.31 -7.75 0.50
CA LYS A 157 13.71 -7.53 0.10
C LYS A 157 14.07 -6.06 -0.06
N VAL A 158 13.06 -5.17 -0.07
CA VAL A 158 13.28 -3.73 -0.17
C VAL A 158 14.01 -3.25 1.08
N VAL A 159 15.16 -2.62 0.84
CA VAL A 159 16.01 -2.14 1.93
C VAL A 159 15.47 -0.83 2.49
N THR A 160 15.18 -0.83 3.79
CA THR A 160 14.86 0.39 4.51
C THR A 160 16.05 0.85 5.34
N THR A 161 16.25 2.16 5.43
CA THR A 161 17.26 2.73 6.34
C THR A 161 16.73 2.64 7.78
N ALA A 162 17.60 2.22 8.70
CA ALA A 162 17.27 2.27 10.11
C ALA A 162 17.16 3.73 10.57
N VAL A 163 16.14 4.03 11.35
CA VAL A 163 15.86 5.35 11.90
C VAL A 163 15.91 5.34 13.42
N GLY A 164 15.93 6.50 14.05
CA GLY A 164 15.81 6.64 15.48
C GLY A 164 14.36 6.80 15.94
N GLY A 165 14.22 7.01 17.24
CA GLY A 165 12.96 7.33 17.87
C GLY A 165 13.15 7.64 19.34
N LYS A 166 12.09 8.14 19.98
CA LYS A 166 12.11 8.46 21.40
C LYS A 166 10.78 8.17 22.08
N LEU A 167 10.88 7.95 23.37
CA LEU A 167 9.78 7.88 24.32
C LEU A 167 9.84 9.12 25.22
N ASP A 168 8.69 9.61 25.66
CA ASP A 168 8.63 10.70 26.63
C ASP A 168 9.08 10.24 28.02
N SER A 169 8.92 8.95 28.34
CA SER A 169 9.39 8.34 29.58
C SER A 169 9.63 6.85 29.40
N ALA A 170 10.35 6.23 30.33
CA ALA A 170 10.58 4.78 30.33
C ALA A 170 9.46 4.00 31.04
N ALA A 171 8.24 4.52 31.13
CA ALA A 171 7.10 3.87 31.76
C ALA A 171 6.07 3.43 30.74
N SER A 172 5.30 2.38 31.05
CA SER A 172 4.14 1.96 30.26
C SER A 172 3.14 3.09 30.12
N GLY A 173 2.55 3.25 28.95
CA GLY A 173 1.69 4.37 28.60
C GLY A 173 2.43 5.60 28.06
N SER A 174 3.76 5.54 27.92
CA SER A 174 4.55 6.63 27.38
C SER A 174 4.21 6.90 25.91
N ALA A 175 4.20 8.18 25.55
CA ALA A 175 4.17 8.55 24.14
C ALA A 175 5.46 8.12 23.44
N ILE A 176 5.33 7.71 22.19
CA ILE A 176 6.44 7.30 21.31
C ILE A 176 6.34 8.07 20.01
N ALA A 177 7.47 8.54 19.53
CA ALA A 177 7.63 9.10 18.19
C ALA A 177 8.81 8.41 17.49
N LEU A 178 8.55 7.87 16.31
CA LEU A 178 9.60 7.34 15.43
C LEU A 178 10.01 8.40 14.42
N GLU A 179 11.28 8.43 14.08
CA GLU A 179 11.75 9.24 12.96
C GLU A 179 11.14 8.72 11.65
N ARG A 180 11.16 9.54 10.63
CA ARG A 180 10.58 9.23 9.33
C ARG A 180 11.37 8.11 8.65
N PHE A 181 10.68 7.04 8.29
CA PHE A 181 11.23 6.00 7.43
C PHE A 181 11.17 6.48 5.98
N THR A 182 12.13 6.04 5.18
CA THR A 182 12.06 6.19 3.74
C THR A 182 12.07 4.81 3.11
N VAL A 183 11.05 4.52 2.32
CA VAL A 183 10.94 3.29 1.52
C VAL A 183 10.86 3.72 0.07
N THR A 184 11.84 3.34 -0.73
CA THR A 184 11.86 3.60 -2.18
C THR A 184 11.85 2.27 -2.92
N VAL A 185 10.91 2.13 -3.84
CA VAL A 185 10.71 0.92 -4.67
C VAL A 185 10.78 1.35 -6.13
N GLY A 186 11.44 0.56 -6.95
CA GLY A 186 11.61 0.83 -8.37
C GLY A 186 12.72 1.83 -8.72
N SER A 187 13.34 2.48 -7.71
CA SER A 187 14.41 3.44 -7.92
C SER A 187 15.44 3.45 -6.80
N THR A 188 16.68 3.87 -7.11
CA THR A 188 17.74 4.16 -6.14
C THR A 188 17.70 5.60 -5.65
N LYS A 189 16.96 6.47 -6.30
CA LYS A 189 16.74 7.88 -5.93
C LYS A 189 15.35 8.07 -5.36
N GLY A 190 15.17 9.12 -4.58
CA GLY A 190 13.90 9.46 -3.95
C GLY A 190 13.62 10.95 -3.97
N GLY A 191 12.47 11.34 -3.43
CA GLY A 191 12.02 12.72 -3.36
C GLY A 191 11.75 13.32 -4.73
N ASP A 192 12.21 14.53 -4.95
CA ASP A 192 12.08 15.23 -6.23
C ASP A 192 13.01 14.67 -7.33
N LEU A 193 13.87 13.70 -6.96
CA LEU A 193 14.81 13.04 -7.86
C LEU A 193 14.30 11.68 -8.35
N LEU A 194 13.07 11.29 -8.01
CA LEU A 194 12.45 10.09 -8.59
C LEU A 194 12.45 10.22 -10.12
N PRO A 195 12.98 9.21 -10.84
CA PRO A 195 12.91 9.18 -12.30
C PRO A 195 11.49 9.32 -12.81
N LYS A 196 11.28 10.00 -13.89
CA LYS A 196 9.95 10.28 -14.43
C LYS A 196 9.92 10.22 -15.95
N TRP A 197 8.74 10.00 -16.49
CA TRP A 197 8.48 10.09 -17.90
C TRP A 197 8.90 11.45 -18.46
N ASP A 198 9.73 11.45 -19.51
CA ASP A 198 10.19 12.64 -20.20
C ASP A 198 10.04 12.49 -21.72
N THR A 199 9.13 13.24 -22.31
CA THR A 199 8.88 13.24 -23.74
C THR A 199 9.92 14.04 -24.56
N LYS A 200 10.88 14.70 -23.90
CA LYS A 200 11.85 15.59 -24.56
C LYS A 200 12.90 14.87 -25.41
N GLY A 201 13.06 13.56 -25.22
CA GLY A 201 14.06 12.75 -25.94
C GLY A 201 13.78 12.52 -27.42
N GLY A 202 12.68 12.96 -27.97
CA GLY A 202 12.31 12.86 -29.38
C GLY A 202 11.99 11.44 -29.87
N ALA A 203 12.37 10.39 -29.12
CA ALA A 203 12.03 9.01 -29.39
C ALA A 203 10.74 8.57 -28.71
N CYS A 204 10.25 9.34 -27.72
CA CYS A 204 9.06 9.01 -26.95
C CYS A 204 7.82 9.46 -27.67
N ASN A 205 6.88 8.55 -27.77
CA ASN A 205 5.54 8.80 -28.30
C ASN A 205 4.55 8.74 -27.15
N SER A 206 3.59 9.67 -27.10
CA SER A 206 2.51 9.66 -26.11
C SER A 206 1.64 8.40 -26.15
N THR A 207 1.75 7.61 -27.21
CA THR A 207 1.09 6.32 -27.38
C THR A 207 2.03 5.13 -27.10
N LEU A 208 3.23 5.38 -26.60
CA LEU A 208 4.15 4.30 -26.23
C LEU A 208 3.59 3.57 -25.02
N LEU A 209 3.30 2.30 -25.22
CA LEU A 209 2.73 1.42 -24.21
C LEU A 209 3.83 0.63 -23.50
N GLY A 210 3.50 0.06 -22.35
CA GLY A 210 4.42 -0.61 -21.46
C GLY A 210 5.19 -1.81 -22.00
N HIS A 211 4.81 -2.34 -23.16
CA HIS A 211 5.60 -3.39 -23.83
C HIS A 211 6.98 -2.94 -24.26
N THR A 212 7.19 -1.62 -24.37
CA THR A 212 8.48 -1.05 -24.74
C THR A 212 9.19 -0.64 -23.47
N ASN A 213 10.39 -1.16 -23.25
CA ASN A 213 11.26 -0.69 -22.18
C ASN A 213 11.48 0.82 -22.32
N ALA A 214 10.90 1.61 -21.42
CA ALA A 214 10.96 3.07 -21.47
C ALA A 214 12.39 3.60 -21.43
N CYS A 215 13.32 2.86 -20.82
CA CYS A 215 14.73 3.19 -20.77
C CYS A 215 15.44 2.94 -22.11
N GLU A 216 15.12 1.85 -22.82
CA GLU A 216 15.64 1.61 -24.17
C GLU A 216 15.17 2.67 -25.15
N ALA A 217 13.95 3.15 -24.98
CA ALA A 217 13.39 4.23 -25.78
C ALA A 217 13.79 5.64 -25.31
N THR A 218 14.60 5.75 -24.25
CA THR A 218 15.02 7.03 -23.63
C THR A 218 13.86 7.93 -23.20
N CYS A 219 12.76 7.32 -22.76
CA CYS A 219 11.54 8.04 -22.36
C CYS A 219 11.49 8.41 -20.88
N VAL A 220 12.49 8.01 -20.11
CA VAL A 220 12.63 8.36 -18.69
C VAL A 220 13.89 9.21 -18.52
N ASP A 221 13.80 10.27 -17.74
CA ASP A 221 14.87 11.26 -17.57
C ASP A 221 16.13 10.71 -16.87
N ASP A 222 16.00 9.64 -16.07
CA ASP A 222 17.12 9.01 -15.35
C ASP A 222 16.98 7.50 -15.22
N CYS A 223 17.15 6.81 -16.33
CA CYS A 223 17.08 5.34 -16.36
C CYS A 223 18.16 4.64 -15.53
N ALA A 224 19.31 5.29 -15.32
CA ALA A 224 20.41 4.70 -14.54
C ALA A 224 20.07 4.53 -13.05
N SER A 225 19.06 5.25 -12.56
CA SER A 225 18.59 5.16 -11.18
C SER A 225 17.45 4.17 -10.98
N LEU A 226 16.88 3.64 -12.05
CA LEU A 226 15.78 2.66 -11.96
C LEU A 226 16.27 1.28 -11.55
N ARG A 227 15.38 0.55 -10.90
CA ARG A 227 15.55 -0.86 -10.55
C ARG A 227 14.29 -1.61 -10.99
N ASP A 228 14.49 -2.82 -11.42
CA ASP A 228 13.44 -3.82 -11.61
C ASP A 228 13.29 -4.58 -10.28
N ASP A 229 12.53 -4.01 -9.34
CA ASP A 229 12.44 -4.57 -7.99
C ASP A 229 11.52 -5.80 -7.92
N ASP A 230 10.58 -5.98 -8.84
CA ASP A 230 9.69 -7.12 -8.92
C ASP A 230 10.16 -8.21 -9.91
N GLY A 231 11.23 -7.96 -10.66
CA GLY A 231 11.87 -8.95 -11.53
C GLY A 231 11.01 -9.36 -12.73
N ASP A 232 10.19 -8.46 -13.24
CA ASP A 232 9.32 -8.72 -14.39
C ASP A 232 9.97 -8.39 -15.75
N GLY A 233 11.13 -7.71 -15.72
CA GLY A 233 11.89 -7.31 -16.89
C GLY A 233 11.64 -5.85 -17.32
N PHE A 234 10.77 -5.14 -16.61
CA PHE A 234 10.54 -3.71 -16.80
C PHE A 234 11.17 -2.89 -15.68
N PRO A 235 11.59 -1.65 -15.95
CA PRO A 235 12.13 -0.78 -14.92
C PRO A 235 10.99 -0.31 -13.98
N GLY A 236 11.31 -0.24 -12.70
CA GLY A 236 10.34 0.16 -11.68
C GLY A 236 9.67 -1.02 -10.99
N VAL A 237 8.39 -0.89 -10.76
CA VAL A 237 7.49 -1.95 -10.29
C VAL A 237 6.19 -1.91 -11.08
N THR A 238 5.62 -3.07 -11.30
CA THR A 238 4.40 -3.25 -12.08
C THR A 238 3.16 -3.27 -11.20
N ILE A 239 2.11 -2.60 -11.64
CA ILE A 239 0.80 -2.59 -11.01
C ILE A 239 -0.24 -3.01 -12.04
N ASP A 240 -1.07 -3.97 -11.67
CA ASP A 240 -2.22 -4.37 -12.46
C ASP A 240 -3.39 -3.41 -12.22
N VAL A 241 -4.02 -2.98 -13.31
CA VAL A 241 -5.16 -2.06 -13.30
C VAL A 241 -6.36 -2.75 -13.90
N CYS A 242 -7.46 -2.82 -13.16
CA CYS A 242 -8.71 -3.39 -13.60
C CYS A 242 -9.88 -2.49 -13.20
N GLY A 243 -10.64 -2.04 -14.18
CA GLY A 243 -11.77 -1.15 -13.95
C GLY A 243 -13.04 -1.67 -14.63
N LEU A 244 -14.07 -1.96 -13.83
CA LEU A 244 -15.33 -2.54 -14.25
C LEU A 244 -16.46 -1.52 -14.11
N THR A 245 -17.27 -1.38 -15.15
CA THR A 245 -18.58 -0.71 -15.04
C THR A 245 -19.57 -1.61 -14.27
N ALA A 246 -20.70 -1.05 -13.86
CA ALA A 246 -21.79 -1.85 -13.28
C ALA A 246 -22.28 -2.93 -14.24
N SER A 247 -22.23 -2.68 -15.57
CA SER A 247 -22.55 -3.68 -16.59
C SER A 247 -21.50 -4.79 -16.65
N ASP A 248 -20.22 -4.44 -16.61
CA ASP A 248 -19.13 -5.42 -16.62
C ASP A 248 -19.22 -6.35 -15.42
N GLN A 249 -19.45 -5.79 -14.22
CA GLN A 249 -19.63 -6.56 -12.99
C GLN A 249 -20.81 -7.52 -13.09
N LYS A 250 -21.96 -7.04 -13.59
CA LYS A 250 -23.17 -7.87 -13.77
C LYS A 250 -22.94 -9.04 -14.73
N ASN A 251 -22.15 -8.83 -15.78
CA ASN A 251 -21.88 -9.82 -16.80
C ASN A 251 -20.61 -10.64 -16.50
N SER A 252 -19.96 -10.44 -15.35
CA SER A 252 -18.72 -11.10 -14.97
C SER A 252 -17.63 -11.00 -16.05
N VAL A 253 -17.48 -9.78 -16.61
CA VAL A 253 -16.49 -9.51 -17.65
C VAL A 253 -15.09 -9.71 -17.06
N PRO A 254 -14.21 -10.50 -17.72
CA PRO A 254 -12.86 -10.73 -17.23
C PRO A 254 -11.98 -9.47 -17.41
N CYS A 255 -10.94 -9.39 -16.60
CA CYS A 255 -9.92 -8.36 -16.71
C CYS A 255 -8.61 -8.99 -17.25
N HIS A 256 -8.19 -8.56 -18.42
CA HIS A 256 -7.02 -9.08 -19.11
C HIS A 256 -5.82 -8.14 -18.95
N VAL A 257 -5.17 -8.18 -17.78
CA VAL A 257 -4.05 -7.27 -17.47
C VAL A 257 -2.79 -7.56 -18.28
N ASP A 258 -2.55 -8.83 -18.64
CA ASP A 258 -1.41 -9.26 -19.45
C ASP A 258 -1.62 -9.10 -20.96
N HIS A 259 -2.87 -9.04 -21.39
CA HIS A 259 -3.30 -8.88 -22.79
C HIS A 259 -4.43 -7.85 -22.83
N PRO A 260 -4.13 -6.57 -22.54
CA PRO A 260 -5.19 -5.57 -22.37
C PRO A 260 -5.92 -5.19 -23.68
N ASP A 261 -5.39 -5.62 -24.83
CA ASP A 261 -6.03 -5.55 -26.14
C ASP A 261 -7.12 -6.59 -26.36
N ASP A 262 -7.16 -7.64 -25.53
CA ASP A 262 -8.26 -8.62 -25.56
C ASP A 262 -9.57 -8.00 -25.07
N PRO A 263 -10.73 -8.44 -25.63
CA PRO A 263 -12.04 -7.97 -25.18
C PRO A 263 -12.27 -8.33 -23.70
N GLY A 264 -12.40 -7.34 -22.84
CA GLY A 264 -12.48 -7.51 -21.39
C GLY A 264 -13.08 -6.31 -20.67
N ALA A 265 -12.59 -6.04 -19.48
CA ALA A 265 -13.01 -4.94 -18.64
C ALA A 265 -12.90 -3.57 -19.35
N THR A 266 -13.75 -2.63 -18.96
CA THR A 266 -13.75 -1.28 -19.56
C THR A 266 -12.40 -0.56 -19.40
N LEU A 267 -11.68 -0.80 -18.28
CA LEU A 267 -10.31 -0.34 -18.06
C LEU A 267 -9.47 -1.53 -17.64
N GLN A 268 -8.38 -1.81 -18.34
CA GLN A 268 -7.51 -2.94 -18.01
C GLN A 268 -6.08 -2.71 -18.49
N GLY A 269 -5.12 -3.38 -17.83
CA GLY A 269 -3.72 -3.34 -18.22
C GLY A 269 -2.78 -3.12 -17.05
N LYS A 270 -1.62 -2.51 -17.32
CA LYS A 270 -0.51 -2.33 -16.39
C LYS A 270 0.03 -0.92 -16.36
N ALA A 271 0.49 -0.50 -15.19
CA ALA A 271 1.28 0.71 -15.01
C ALA A 271 2.64 0.34 -14.40
N PHE A 272 3.70 0.98 -14.89
CA PHE A 272 5.08 0.81 -14.44
C PHE A 272 5.49 2.06 -13.68
N LEU A 273 6.00 1.90 -12.48
CA LEU A 273 6.19 3.03 -11.55
C LEU A 273 7.48 2.91 -10.76
N ASP A 274 7.94 4.05 -10.27
CA ASP A 274 8.74 4.13 -9.06
C ASP A 274 7.98 4.86 -7.95
N ILE A 275 8.23 4.47 -6.70
CA ILE A 275 7.45 4.90 -5.55
C ILE A 275 8.39 5.19 -4.38
N GLN A 276 8.14 6.30 -3.68
CA GLN A 276 8.70 6.56 -2.37
C GLN A 276 7.59 6.82 -1.36
N VAL A 277 7.69 6.15 -0.23
CA VAL A 277 6.83 6.40 0.93
C VAL A 277 7.70 6.79 2.10
N ASP A 278 7.37 7.92 2.72
CA ASP A 278 8.05 8.47 3.90
C ASP A 278 7.12 8.45 5.12
N PRO A 279 6.75 7.27 5.66
CA PRO A 279 5.83 7.20 6.79
C PRO A 279 6.52 7.67 8.08
N GLN A 280 5.76 8.42 8.88
CA GLN A 280 6.12 8.80 10.22
C GLN A 280 5.07 8.28 11.19
N PHE A 281 5.53 7.61 12.25
CA PHE A 281 4.66 6.98 13.23
C PHE A 281 4.77 7.67 14.59
N SER A 282 3.62 7.95 15.20
CA SER A 282 3.54 8.44 16.56
C SER A 282 2.43 7.70 17.33
N GLY A 283 2.60 7.52 18.62
CA GLY A 283 1.62 6.75 19.36
C GLY A 283 1.93 6.58 20.85
N THR A 284 1.49 5.46 21.41
CA THR A 284 1.65 5.11 22.81
C THR A 284 2.25 3.72 22.95
N ALA A 285 3.31 3.62 23.73
CA ALA A 285 3.87 2.36 24.18
C ALA A 285 3.05 1.85 25.37
N LYS A 286 2.00 1.07 25.11
CA LYS A 286 1.10 0.55 26.15
C LYS A 286 1.84 -0.36 27.13
N SER A 287 2.76 -1.15 26.61
CA SER A 287 3.60 -2.06 27.38
C SER A 287 4.86 -2.41 26.58
N SER A 288 5.74 -3.23 27.15
CA SER A 288 6.87 -3.82 26.42
C SER A 288 6.44 -4.82 25.33
N CYS A 289 5.14 -5.08 25.16
CA CYS A 289 4.60 -6.03 24.18
C CYS A 289 3.60 -5.42 23.19
N GLU A 290 3.13 -4.20 23.43
CA GLU A 290 2.13 -3.55 22.57
C GLU A 290 2.36 -2.06 22.42
N LEU A 291 2.36 -1.60 21.18
CA LEU A 291 2.37 -0.19 20.77
C LEU A 291 1.15 0.06 19.91
N THR A 292 0.54 1.23 20.06
CA THR A 292 -0.56 1.67 19.19
C THR A 292 -0.41 3.14 18.87
N GLY A 293 -0.88 3.56 17.71
CA GLY A 293 -0.77 4.96 17.33
C GLY A 293 -1.40 5.28 16.00
N SER A 294 -0.91 6.36 15.39
CA SER A 294 -1.34 6.86 14.10
C SER A 294 -0.15 7.10 13.18
N VAL A 295 -0.43 7.09 11.90
CA VAL A 295 0.50 7.58 10.88
C VAL A 295 0.36 9.10 10.83
N ASP A 296 1.45 9.83 10.91
CA ASP A 296 1.44 11.29 10.95
C ASP A 296 0.98 11.88 9.61
N ALA A 297 0.32 13.05 9.67
CA ALA A 297 -0.11 13.80 8.48
C ALA A 297 1.06 14.30 7.61
N ALA A 298 2.26 14.38 8.19
CA ALA A 298 3.49 14.67 7.46
C ALA A 298 4.02 13.49 6.63
N THR A 299 3.35 12.34 6.66
CA THR A 299 3.66 11.20 5.79
C THR A 299 3.51 11.61 4.34
N GLU A 300 4.60 11.51 3.60
CA GLU A 300 4.61 11.77 2.17
C GLU A 300 4.63 10.47 1.40
N ILE A 301 3.87 10.42 0.33
CA ILE A 301 3.87 9.34 -0.63
C ILE A 301 4.06 9.98 -2.00
N ARG A 302 5.12 9.58 -2.69
CA ARG A 302 5.49 10.10 -4.01
C ARG A 302 5.64 8.95 -4.98
N TYR A 303 5.38 9.20 -6.24
CA TYR A 303 5.58 8.23 -7.30
C TYR A 303 5.70 8.94 -8.65
N GLN A 304 6.27 8.22 -9.60
CA GLN A 304 6.29 8.63 -11.00
C GLN A 304 5.85 7.47 -11.88
N ILE A 305 5.17 7.76 -12.95
CA ILE A 305 4.92 6.77 -14.00
C ILE A 305 6.12 6.74 -14.93
N LEU A 306 6.56 5.52 -15.19
CA LEU A 306 7.66 5.21 -16.10
C LEU A 306 7.15 4.69 -17.45
N GLY A 307 5.90 4.23 -17.48
CA GLY A 307 5.24 3.71 -18.67
C GLY A 307 3.88 3.11 -18.32
N THR A 308 3.07 2.84 -19.32
CA THR A 308 1.75 2.20 -19.16
C THR A 308 1.44 1.30 -20.35
N ASP A 309 0.71 0.22 -20.07
CA ASP A 309 -0.01 -0.58 -21.04
C ASP A 309 -1.46 -0.69 -20.57
N ILE A 310 -2.17 0.42 -20.64
CA ILE A 310 -3.56 0.55 -20.17
C ILE A 310 -4.48 0.80 -21.35
N TRP A 311 -5.57 0.06 -21.37
CA TRP A 311 -6.61 0.16 -22.39
C TRP A 311 -7.93 0.59 -21.74
N LEU A 312 -8.61 1.51 -22.41
CA LEU A 312 -9.92 2.02 -22.04
C LEU A 312 -10.92 1.77 -23.14
N ALA A 313 -11.96 0.96 -22.84
CA ALA A 313 -13.00 0.59 -23.79
C ALA A 313 -12.46 0.06 -25.13
N GLY A 314 -11.42 -0.80 -25.06
CA GLY A 314 -10.79 -1.41 -26.23
C GLY A 314 -9.84 -0.50 -27.02
N SER A 315 -9.45 0.64 -26.45
CA SER A 315 -8.48 1.55 -27.05
C SER A 315 -7.32 1.82 -26.11
N ALA A 316 -6.10 1.72 -26.62
CA ALA A 316 -4.90 2.01 -25.84
C ALA A 316 -4.88 3.47 -25.36
N LEU A 317 -4.59 3.68 -24.08
CA LEU A 317 -4.33 5.00 -23.51
C LEU A 317 -2.85 5.37 -23.68
N GLY A 318 -2.59 6.57 -24.18
CA GLY A 318 -1.24 7.10 -24.19
C GLY A 318 -0.72 7.36 -22.78
N VAL A 319 0.59 7.25 -22.60
CA VAL A 319 1.25 7.52 -21.31
C VAL A 319 0.93 8.91 -20.80
N ASP A 320 0.99 9.92 -21.64
CA ASP A 320 0.69 11.32 -21.28
C ASP A 320 -0.76 11.49 -20.81
N GLN A 321 -1.71 10.78 -21.43
CA GLN A 321 -3.13 10.80 -21.04
C GLN A 321 -3.31 10.14 -19.67
N THR A 322 -2.60 9.04 -19.43
CA THR A 322 -2.62 8.35 -18.14
C THR A 322 -2.04 9.23 -17.05
N ILE A 323 -0.85 9.80 -17.26
CA ILE A 323 -0.21 10.72 -16.29
C ILE A 323 -1.10 11.90 -15.96
N GLY A 324 -1.79 12.48 -16.96
CA GLY A 324 -2.73 13.59 -16.77
C GLY A 324 -3.99 13.22 -15.99
N SER A 325 -4.29 11.94 -15.87
CA SER A 325 -5.51 11.42 -15.24
C SER A 325 -5.31 10.97 -13.78
N LEU A 326 -4.06 10.95 -13.33
CA LEU A 326 -3.73 10.32 -12.06
C LEU A 326 -4.17 11.13 -10.84
N PRO A 327 -4.71 10.48 -9.79
CA PRO A 327 -5.10 11.16 -8.56
C PRO A 327 -3.88 11.59 -7.74
N SER A 328 -4.07 12.53 -6.85
CA SER A 328 -3.17 12.76 -5.72
C SER A 328 -3.78 12.20 -4.44
N PHE A 329 -2.94 11.86 -3.47
CA PHE A 329 -3.38 11.27 -2.22
C PHE A 329 -2.89 12.10 -1.04
N GLN A 330 -3.78 12.32 -0.11
CA GLN A 330 -3.48 12.97 1.15
C GLN A 330 -3.79 12.00 2.29
N VAL A 331 -2.81 11.76 3.15
CA VAL A 331 -3.00 10.93 4.34
C VAL A 331 -3.95 11.61 5.32
N ASP A 332 -4.98 10.91 5.75
CA ASP A 332 -5.84 11.31 6.88
C ASP A 332 -5.27 10.70 8.16
N SER A 333 -4.44 11.45 8.87
CA SER A 333 -3.78 10.98 10.10
C SER A 333 -4.77 10.68 11.23
N ALA A 334 -5.92 11.35 11.27
CA ALA A 334 -6.92 11.10 12.28
C ALA A 334 -7.58 9.73 12.14
N ALA A 335 -7.74 9.26 10.90
CA ALA A 335 -8.31 7.97 10.57
C ALA A 335 -7.26 6.86 10.39
N SER A 336 -5.98 7.22 10.15
CA SER A 336 -4.87 6.26 10.01
C SER A 336 -4.43 5.75 11.37
N LYS A 337 -4.39 4.44 11.55
CA LYS A 337 -4.03 3.79 12.82
C LYS A 337 -3.06 2.64 12.58
N PHE A 338 -2.21 2.38 13.58
CA PHE A 338 -1.40 1.17 13.60
C PHE A 338 -1.44 0.50 14.96
N ARG A 339 -1.19 -0.78 14.95
CA ARG A 339 -0.90 -1.60 16.13
C ARG A 339 0.38 -2.40 15.87
N MET A 340 1.28 -2.39 16.86
CA MET A 340 2.48 -3.23 16.85
C MET A 340 2.40 -4.19 18.02
N VAL A 341 2.67 -5.45 17.75
CA VAL A 341 2.70 -6.52 18.73
C VAL A 341 4.10 -7.15 18.71
N ARG A 342 4.71 -7.29 19.88
CA ARG A 342 5.96 -8.01 20.03
C ARG A 342 5.75 -9.49 19.71
N VAL A 343 6.69 -10.10 18.96
CA VAL A 343 6.54 -11.47 18.43
C VAL A 343 7.78 -12.34 18.66
N ASP A 344 8.69 -11.89 19.51
CA ASP A 344 9.97 -12.57 19.82
C ASP A 344 9.94 -13.41 21.11
N GLY A 345 8.77 -13.58 21.71
CA GLY A 345 8.58 -14.37 22.95
C GLY A 345 9.04 -13.70 24.24
N LYS A 346 9.65 -12.50 24.17
CA LYS A 346 10.09 -11.77 25.38
C LYS A 346 8.89 -11.27 26.17
N TYR A 347 9.00 -11.25 27.48
CA TYR A 347 8.03 -10.70 28.43
C TYR A 347 6.63 -11.32 28.39
N GLY A 348 6.51 -12.57 27.94
CA GLY A 348 5.22 -13.25 27.76
C GLY A 348 4.51 -12.93 26.44
N ALA A 349 5.15 -12.14 25.57
CA ALA A 349 4.66 -11.93 24.21
C ALA A 349 4.63 -13.24 23.40
N PRO A 350 3.81 -13.32 22.34
CA PRO A 350 3.85 -14.44 21.43
C PRO A 350 5.25 -14.66 20.84
N ASP A 351 5.66 -15.92 20.72
CA ASP A 351 6.89 -16.29 20.01
C ASP A 351 6.52 -16.92 18.67
N TRP A 352 6.55 -16.12 17.61
CA TRP A 352 6.19 -16.55 16.26
C TRP A 352 7.36 -17.18 15.51
N LYS A 353 8.53 -17.35 16.18
CA LYS A 353 9.74 -17.90 15.58
C LYS A 353 10.21 -17.13 14.35
N ILE A 354 10.09 -15.81 14.41
CA ILE A 354 10.50 -14.91 13.33
C ILE A 354 11.99 -14.64 13.42
N ASP A 355 12.69 -14.91 12.32
CA ASP A 355 14.08 -14.48 12.12
C ASP A 355 14.11 -13.20 11.28
N PRO A 356 14.43 -12.05 11.87
CA PRO A 356 14.46 -10.79 11.13
C PRO A 356 15.58 -10.71 10.07
N LEU A 357 16.52 -11.63 10.08
CA LEU A 357 17.57 -11.74 9.06
C LEU A 357 17.07 -12.50 7.80
N GLN A 358 15.91 -13.11 7.88
CA GLN A 358 15.25 -13.81 6.79
C GLN A 358 13.88 -13.14 6.49
N PRO A 359 13.87 -11.98 5.81
CA PRO A 359 12.67 -11.14 5.72
C PRO A 359 11.48 -11.83 5.03
N SER A 360 11.69 -12.60 3.96
CA SER A 360 10.59 -13.27 3.26
C SER A 360 9.90 -14.36 4.10
N PRO A 361 10.60 -15.32 4.75
CA PRO A 361 9.97 -16.22 5.70
C PRO A 361 9.33 -15.52 6.89
N ALA A 362 9.95 -14.44 7.40
CA ALA A 362 9.43 -13.65 8.50
C ALA A 362 8.07 -13.01 8.13
N CYS A 363 7.99 -12.39 6.97
CA CYS A 363 6.77 -11.80 6.44
C CYS A 363 5.66 -12.84 6.22
N ALA A 364 5.98 -14.00 5.66
CA ALA A 364 5.01 -15.08 5.51
C ALA A 364 4.46 -15.58 6.87
N ALA A 365 5.30 -15.65 7.90
CA ALA A 365 4.87 -16.02 9.24
C ALA A 365 3.97 -14.95 9.91
N ILE A 366 4.19 -13.67 9.60
CA ILE A 366 3.34 -12.55 10.07
C ILE A 366 1.99 -12.57 9.35
N ASP A 367 2.00 -12.75 8.03
CA ASP A 367 0.78 -12.78 7.22
C ASP A 367 -0.17 -13.89 7.65
N GLN A 368 0.34 -15.09 7.91
CA GLN A 368 -0.46 -16.22 8.45
C GLN A 368 -1.15 -15.88 9.78
N ARG A 369 -0.69 -14.87 10.52
CA ARG A 369 -1.20 -14.47 11.84
C ARG A 369 -1.78 -13.06 11.86
N VAL A 370 -2.10 -12.49 10.69
CA VAL A 370 -2.63 -11.12 10.56
C VAL A 370 -3.89 -10.86 11.39
N ASN A 371 -4.67 -11.90 11.67
CA ASN A 371 -5.87 -11.82 12.50
C ASN A 371 -5.58 -11.73 14.02
N GLU A 372 -4.34 -11.98 14.42
CA GLU A 372 -3.88 -11.80 15.81
C GLU A 372 -3.41 -10.36 16.08
N LEU A 373 -3.21 -9.56 15.02
CA LEU A 373 -2.88 -8.14 15.02
C LEU A 373 -4.17 -7.28 14.95
#